data_7aee713d63df9a62b0d1f1aa6b23afe0
#
_entry.id   7aee713d63df9a62b0d1f1aa6b23afe0
#
_cell.length_a   1.000
_cell.length_b   1.000
_cell.length_c   1.000
_cell.angle_alpha   90.00
_cell.angle_beta   90.00
_cell.angle_gamma   90.00
#
_symmetry.space_group_name_H-M   'P 1'
#
loop_
_entity.id
_entity.type
_entity.pdbx_description
1 polymer ?
#
loop_
_entity_poly.entity_id
_entity_poly.type
_entity_poly.pdbx_seq_one_letter_code
_entity_poly.pdbx_strand_id
1 'polypeptide(L)'
;GWLDKKAFDVYDNINYNKAVNLDAVVENVTGNAVWTAPYKSKGVKLVTSAATYKDKATKITREAQTSRGTYYEFSVNGKVIGWLDKKAFDVYDSIEYNKAINMTGLLSNAPGNGIWTEPYRVIGTKNVGQATAYANKTVQLIREAKTTRATYYQMSVNGKIVGWVDKRAFTNVK
;
A
#
# COMPACT_ATOMS: atom_id res chain seq x y z
N GLY A 1 -16.15 -47.58 8.49
CA GLY A 1 -15.04 -47.93 7.60
C GLY A 1 -14.11 -46.77 7.41
N TRP A 2 -12.82 -47.05 7.11
CA TRP A 2 -11.80 -46.05 6.82
C TRP A 2 -11.75 -45.83 5.31
N LEU A 3 -11.65 -44.55 4.87
CA LEU A 3 -11.43 -44.18 3.47
C LEU A 3 -10.07 -43.50 3.34
N ASP A 4 -9.45 -43.63 2.18
CA ASP A 4 -8.22 -42.93 1.84
C ASP A 4 -8.48 -41.41 1.95
N LYS A 5 -7.55 -40.67 2.56
CA LYS A 5 -7.61 -39.21 2.68
C LYS A 5 -7.80 -38.52 1.31
N LYS A 6 -7.31 -39.14 0.26
CA LYS A 6 -7.46 -38.65 -1.13
C LYS A 6 -8.92 -38.71 -1.63
N ALA A 7 -9.79 -39.49 -0.98
CA ALA A 7 -11.20 -39.56 -1.32
C ALA A 7 -12.03 -38.37 -0.80
N PHE A 8 -11.41 -37.50 0.02
CA PHE A 8 -12.08 -36.33 0.59
C PHE A 8 -11.56 -35.04 -0.06
N ASP A 9 -12.49 -34.17 -0.41
CA ASP A 9 -12.17 -32.78 -0.73
C ASP A 9 -12.08 -32.00 0.60
N VAL A 10 -10.84 -31.68 1.01
CA VAL A 10 -10.56 -30.99 2.27
C VAL A 10 -10.57 -29.49 2.05
N TYR A 11 -11.50 -28.81 2.69
CA TYR A 11 -11.62 -27.36 2.65
C TYR A 11 -10.84 -26.71 3.80
N ASP A 12 -10.33 -25.51 3.54
CA ASP A 12 -9.72 -24.68 4.57
C ASP A 12 -10.77 -23.89 5.36
N ASN A 13 -10.57 -23.81 6.65
CA ASN A 13 -11.35 -22.92 7.49
C ASN A 13 -10.84 -21.47 7.34
N ILE A 14 -11.78 -20.53 7.40
CA ILE A 14 -11.46 -19.12 7.52
C ILE A 14 -11.24 -18.81 8.99
N ASN A 15 -9.99 -18.51 9.38
CA ASN A 15 -9.61 -18.23 10.77
C ASN A 15 -10.12 -16.87 11.22
N TYR A 16 -10.07 -15.88 10.32
CA TYR A 16 -10.72 -14.58 10.50
C TYR A 16 -11.14 -14.00 9.15
N ASN A 17 -12.08 -13.06 9.19
CA ASN A 17 -12.54 -12.26 8.07
C ASN A 17 -12.96 -10.90 8.59
N LYS A 18 -12.17 -9.86 8.33
CA LYS A 18 -12.37 -8.50 8.85
C LYS A 18 -12.47 -7.48 7.72
N ALA A 19 -13.25 -6.41 7.94
CA ALA A 19 -13.26 -5.26 7.06
C ALA A 19 -11.92 -4.52 7.12
N VAL A 20 -11.46 -4.04 5.98
CA VAL A 20 -10.30 -3.16 5.82
C VAL A 20 -10.64 -2.10 4.75
N ASN A 21 -9.83 -1.07 4.67
CA ASN A 21 -10.00 -0.01 3.66
C ASN A 21 -8.61 0.41 3.17
N LEU A 22 -8.10 -0.30 2.14
CA LEU A 22 -6.76 -0.08 1.62
C LEU A 22 -6.81 0.21 0.14
N ASP A 23 -5.94 1.09 -0.33
CA ASP A 23 -5.68 1.29 -1.75
C ASP A 23 -4.53 0.38 -2.20
N ALA A 24 -4.70 -0.23 -3.36
CA ALA A 24 -3.71 -1.15 -3.89
C ALA A 24 -3.75 -1.18 -5.42
N VAL A 25 -2.74 -1.82 -6.00
CA VAL A 25 -2.74 -2.25 -7.40
C VAL A 25 -2.49 -3.75 -7.46
N VAL A 26 -3.12 -4.44 -8.41
CA VAL A 26 -2.82 -5.85 -8.67
C VAL A 26 -1.56 -5.92 -9.51
N GLU A 27 -0.47 -6.42 -8.95
CA GLU A 27 0.85 -6.44 -9.58
C GLU A 27 1.31 -7.86 -9.92
N ASN A 28 1.35 -8.75 -8.93
CA ASN A 28 1.86 -10.11 -9.09
C ASN A 28 0.73 -11.07 -9.50
N VAL A 29 0.54 -11.24 -10.79
CA VAL A 29 -0.59 -12.03 -11.35
C VAL A 29 -0.22 -13.46 -11.73
N THR A 30 1.07 -13.80 -11.80
CA THR A 30 1.52 -15.13 -12.24
C THR A 30 1.07 -16.22 -11.25
N GLY A 31 0.35 -17.20 -11.75
CA GLY A 31 -0.19 -18.30 -10.94
C GLY A 31 -1.33 -17.91 -9.99
N ASN A 32 -1.80 -16.66 -10.04
CA ASN A 32 -2.87 -16.15 -9.19
C ASN A 32 -4.21 -16.09 -9.94
N ALA A 33 -5.27 -16.40 -9.21
CA ALA A 33 -6.65 -16.35 -9.73
C ALA A 33 -7.59 -15.68 -8.72
N VAL A 34 -8.63 -15.06 -9.24
CA VAL A 34 -9.70 -14.44 -8.47
C VAL A 34 -10.79 -15.47 -8.17
N TRP A 35 -11.25 -15.48 -6.93
CA TRP A 35 -12.19 -16.46 -6.39
C TRP A 35 -13.41 -15.79 -5.77
N THR A 36 -14.53 -16.51 -5.67
CA THR A 36 -15.75 -16.01 -4.99
C THR A 36 -15.59 -15.89 -3.47
N ALA A 37 -14.61 -16.58 -2.88
CA ALA A 37 -14.26 -16.57 -1.46
C ALA A 37 -12.74 -16.89 -1.35
N PRO A 38 -12.11 -16.82 -0.15
CA PRO A 38 -10.73 -17.26 0.03
C PRO A 38 -10.50 -18.66 -0.55
N TYR A 39 -9.39 -18.84 -1.28
CA TYR A 39 -9.10 -20.08 -1.99
C TYR A 39 -9.18 -21.31 -1.08
N LYS A 40 -9.74 -22.40 -1.62
CA LYS A 40 -9.99 -23.66 -0.90
C LYS A 40 -10.97 -23.57 0.26
N SER A 41 -11.66 -22.46 0.50
CA SER A 41 -12.81 -22.47 1.40
C SER A 41 -14.00 -23.24 0.79
N LYS A 42 -14.93 -23.70 1.65
CA LYS A 42 -16.09 -24.49 1.18
C LYS A 42 -16.93 -23.69 0.18
N GLY A 43 -17.24 -24.29 -0.96
CA GLY A 43 -18.09 -23.69 -1.99
C GLY A 43 -17.44 -22.61 -2.85
N VAL A 44 -16.11 -22.37 -2.69
CA VAL A 44 -15.37 -21.41 -3.52
C VAL A 44 -15.42 -21.79 -5.01
N LYS A 45 -15.61 -20.77 -5.87
CA LYS A 45 -15.59 -20.92 -7.33
C LYS A 45 -14.58 -19.97 -7.94
N LEU A 46 -13.97 -20.39 -9.05
CA LEU A 46 -13.12 -19.52 -9.86
C LEU A 46 -13.99 -18.42 -10.49
N VAL A 47 -13.54 -17.17 -10.39
CA VAL A 47 -14.14 -16.03 -11.09
C VAL A 47 -13.40 -15.79 -12.39
N THR A 48 -12.08 -15.57 -12.33
CA THR A 48 -11.23 -15.30 -13.50
C THR A 48 -9.75 -15.37 -13.13
N SER A 49 -8.87 -15.23 -14.13
CA SER A 49 -7.44 -15.03 -13.91
C SER A 49 -7.16 -13.65 -13.28
N ALA A 50 -6.19 -13.57 -12.36
CA ALA A 50 -5.72 -12.29 -11.81
C ALA A 50 -5.15 -11.35 -12.89
N ALA A 51 -4.65 -11.89 -14.00
CA ALA A 51 -4.10 -11.12 -15.12
C ALA A 51 -5.12 -10.13 -15.71
N THR A 52 -6.43 -10.39 -15.61
CA THR A 52 -7.51 -9.48 -16.01
C THR A 52 -7.45 -8.13 -15.29
N TYR A 53 -6.85 -8.10 -14.10
CA TYR A 53 -6.79 -6.92 -13.23
C TYR A 53 -5.37 -6.38 -13.04
N LYS A 54 -4.39 -6.90 -13.80
CA LYS A 54 -3.01 -6.42 -13.74
C LYS A 54 -2.95 -4.90 -13.91
N ASP A 55 -2.15 -4.24 -13.06
CA ASP A 55 -1.90 -2.79 -13.04
C ASP A 55 -3.15 -1.92 -12.81
N LYS A 56 -4.30 -2.52 -12.45
CA LYS A 56 -5.50 -1.76 -12.14
C LYS A 56 -5.51 -1.30 -10.69
N ALA A 57 -5.85 -0.03 -10.50
CA ALA A 57 -6.13 0.51 -9.17
C ALA A 57 -7.34 -0.21 -8.56
N THR A 58 -7.19 -0.64 -7.33
CA THR A 58 -8.18 -1.43 -6.59
C THR A 58 -8.39 -0.87 -5.20
N LYS A 59 -9.58 -1.14 -4.65
CA LYS A 59 -9.89 -0.93 -3.24
C LYS A 59 -10.04 -2.27 -2.57
N ILE A 60 -9.23 -2.54 -1.56
CA ILE A 60 -9.34 -3.74 -0.72
C ILE A 60 -10.36 -3.46 0.37
N THR A 61 -11.40 -4.28 0.45
CA THR A 61 -12.55 -4.10 1.35
C THR A 61 -12.54 -5.06 2.53
N ARG A 62 -11.92 -6.21 2.38
CA ARG A 62 -11.82 -7.23 3.44
C ARG A 62 -10.49 -7.95 3.38
N GLU A 63 -10.07 -8.43 4.54
CA GLU A 63 -8.93 -9.35 4.70
C GLU A 63 -9.42 -10.62 5.39
N ALA A 64 -9.07 -11.77 4.86
CA ALA A 64 -9.35 -13.07 5.47
C ALA A 64 -8.09 -13.94 5.47
N GLN A 65 -7.98 -14.79 6.48
CA GLN A 65 -6.88 -15.75 6.62
C GLN A 65 -7.42 -17.17 6.67
N THR A 66 -6.76 -18.06 5.95
CA THR A 66 -6.94 -19.52 6.03
C THR A 66 -5.60 -20.16 6.44
N SER A 67 -5.57 -21.49 6.56
CA SER A 67 -4.33 -22.23 6.80
C SER A 67 -3.30 -22.07 5.66
N ARG A 68 -3.74 -21.69 4.44
CA ARG A 68 -2.87 -21.54 3.25
C ARG A 68 -2.29 -20.15 3.09
N GLY A 69 -2.95 -19.12 3.62
CA GLY A 69 -2.48 -17.74 3.47
C GLY A 69 -3.52 -16.69 3.78
N THR A 70 -3.18 -15.46 3.45
CA THR A 70 -4.06 -14.30 3.60
C THR A 70 -4.58 -13.88 2.24
N TYR A 71 -5.86 -13.57 2.17
CA TYR A 71 -6.58 -13.18 0.95
C TYR A 71 -7.24 -11.83 1.15
N TYR A 72 -7.31 -11.07 0.10
CA TYR A 72 -8.03 -9.79 0.03
C TYR A 72 -9.24 -9.89 -0.88
N GLU A 73 -10.40 -9.43 -0.38
CA GLU A 73 -11.52 -9.07 -1.22
C GLU A 73 -11.27 -7.67 -1.78
N PHE A 74 -11.43 -7.52 -3.09
CA PHE A 74 -11.15 -6.25 -3.73
C PHE A 74 -12.26 -5.82 -4.69
N SER A 75 -12.31 -4.52 -4.92
CA SER A 75 -13.20 -3.88 -5.88
C SER A 75 -12.40 -3.05 -6.89
N VAL A 76 -12.97 -2.92 -8.09
CA VAL A 76 -12.49 -2.04 -9.16
C VAL A 76 -13.65 -1.15 -9.58
N ASN A 77 -13.44 0.16 -9.62
CA ASN A 77 -14.47 1.15 -9.94
C ASN A 77 -15.76 0.97 -9.10
N GLY A 78 -15.61 0.66 -7.81
CA GLY A 78 -16.72 0.47 -6.87
C GLY A 78 -17.42 -0.90 -6.96
N LYS A 79 -17.12 -1.74 -7.95
CA LYS A 79 -17.69 -3.08 -8.08
C LYS A 79 -16.80 -4.11 -7.40
N VAL A 80 -17.34 -4.88 -6.46
CA VAL A 80 -16.64 -6.01 -5.84
C VAL A 80 -16.39 -7.08 -6.91
N ILE A 81 -15.14 -7.52 -6.99
CA ILE A 81 -14.66 -8.50 -7.98
C ILE A 81 -14.56 -9.90 -7.36
N GLY A 82 -13.97 -10.00 -6.19
CA GLY A 82 -13.76 -11.26 -5.49
C GLY A 82 -12.52 -11.26 -4.62
N TRP A 83 -12.02 -12.44 -4.33
CA TRP A 83 -10.88 -12.69 -3.44
C TRP A 83 -9.65 -13.12 -4.22
N LEU A 84 -8.51 -12.57 -3.85
CA LEU A 84 -7.22 -12.85 -4.44
C LEU A 84 -6.17 -12.94 -3.34
N ASP A 85 -5.11 -13.73 -3.55
CA ASP A 85 -4.00 -13.84 -2.60
C ASP A 85 -3.40 -12.44 -2.32
N LYS A 86 -3.16 -12.14 -1.04
CA LYS A 86 -2.55 -10.88 -0.59
C LYS A 86 -1.26 -10.53 -1.33
N LYS A 87 -0.46 -11.55 -1.69
CA LYS A 87 0.82 -11.38 -2.39
C LYS A 87 0.68 -10.87 -3.82
N ALA A 88 -0.55 -10.91 -4.38
CA ALA A 88 -0.82 -10.36 -5.70
C ALA A 88 -0.92 -8.83 -5.72
N PHE A 89 -1.04 -8.20 -4.56
CA PHE A 89 -1.24 -6.77 -4.44
C PHE A 89 0.02 -6.02 -4.01
N ASP A 90 0.27 -4.89 -4.64
CA ASP A 90 1.07 -3.81 -4.07
C ASP A 90 0.12 -2.84 -3.35
N VAL A 91 0.21 -2.81 -2.01
CA VAL A 91 -0.67 -2.02 -1.14
C VAL A 91 -0.03 -0.67 -0.86
N TYR A 92 -0.79 0.40 -1.10
CA TYR A 92 -0.37 1.76 -0.79
C TYR A 92 -0.58 2.12 0.68
N ASP A 93 0.19 3.10 1.15
CA ASP A 93 0.07 3.63 2.50
C ASP A 93 -1.10 4.62 2.58
N SER A 94 -1.86 4.57 3.66
CA SER A 94 -2.91 5.53 3.94
C SER A 94 -2.34 6.75 4.67
N ILE A 95 -2.87 7.94 4.38
CA ILE A 95 -2.55 9.16 5.13
C ILE A 95 -3.41 9.17 6.40
N GLU A 96 -2.77 9.20 7.56
CA GLU A 96 -3.42 9.33 8.87
C GLU A 96 -3.76 10.79 9.18
N TYR A 97 -2.83 11.70 8.87
CA TYR A 97 -3.07 13.14 8.87
C TYR A 97 -2.16 13.86 7.86
N ASN A 98 -2.60 15.06 7.46
CA ASN A 98 -1.84 15.98 6.62
C ASN A 98 -2.21 17.41 7.05
N LYS A 99 -1.31 18.10 7.74
CA LYS A 99 -1.54 19.43 8.33
C LYS A 99 -0.51 20.45 7.83
N ALA A 100 -0.94 21.70 7.73
CA ALA A 100 -0.02 22.81 7.49
C ALA A 100 0.87 23.03 8.73
N ILE A 101 2.13 23.33 8.49
CA ILE A 101 3.12 23.77 9.50
C ILE A 101 3.89 24.95 8.94
N ASN A 102 4.60 25.66 9.83
CA ASN A 102 5.49 26.75 9.43
C ASN A 102 6.80 26.56 10.23
N MET A 103 7.68 25.73 9.73
CA MET A 103 8.91 25.32 10.40
C MET A 103 10.07 25.38 9.42
N THR A 104 11.29 25.39 9.94
CA THR A 104 12.50 25.17 9.14
C THR A 104 13.18 23.87 9.58
N GLY A 105 13.95 23.29 8.68
CA GLY A 105 14.72 22.08 8.98
C GLY A 105 16.00 22.02 8.15
N LEU A 106 17.08 21.54 8.76
CA LEU A 106 18.33 21.25 8.07
C LEU A 106 18.25 19.87 7.43
N LEU A 107 18.38 19.79 6.13
CA LEU A 107 18.41 18.51 5.38
C LEU A 107 19.79 17.85 5.52
N SER A 108 20.08 17.27 6.67
CA SER A 108 21.37 16.71 7.04
C SER A 108 21.59 15.27 6.63
N ASN A 109 20.50 14.49 6.51
CA ASN A 109 20.52 13.07 6.14
C ASN A 109 19.85 12.86 4.76
N ALA A 110 20.40 13.54 3.75
CA ALA A 110 19.85 13.52 2.38
C ALA A 110 20.09 12.21 1.61
N PRO A 111 21.22 11.48 1.75
CA PRO A 111 21.47 10.26 1.00
C PRO A 111 20.38 9.19 1.23
N GLY A 112 19.96 8.53 0.14
CA GLY A 112 18.92 7.50 0.18
C GLY A 112 17.47 8.02 0.30
N ASN A 113 17.28 9.35 0.42
CA ASN A 113 15.95 9.95 0.48
C ASN A 113 15.57 10.53 -0.89
N GLY A 114 14.43 10.07 -1.43
CA GLY A 114 13.77 10.66 -2.60
C GLY A 114 12.93 11.87 -2.24
N ILE A 115 12.67 12.70 -3.23
CA ILE A 115 11.66 13.77 -3.18
C ILE A 115 10.45 13.29 -4.00
N TRP A 116 9.26 13.45 -3.43
CA TRP A 116 8.03 12.85 -3.94
C TRP A 116 6.92 13.88 -4.11
N THR A 117 6.01 13.66 -5.07
CA THR A 117 4.83 14.54 -5.26
C THR A 117 3.85 14.48 -4.10
N GLU A 118 3.72 13.31 -3.47
CA GLU A 118 2.93 13.02 -2.27
C GLU A 118 3.81 12.26 -1.27
N PRO A 119 3.43 12.06 -0.01
CA PRO A 119 4.17 11.18 0.89
C PRO A 119 4.44 9.82 0.25
N TYR A 120 5.64 9.30 0.42
CA TYR A 120 6.07 8.06 -0.25
C TYR A 120 5.08 6.91 -0.04
N ARG A 121 4.79 6.18 -1.11
CA ARG A 121 3.83 5.07 -1.19
C ARG A 121 2.36 5.43 -0.97
N VAL A 122 2.00 6.69 -0.98
CA VAL A 122 0.60 7.09 -1.14
C VAL A 122 0.21 6.95 -2.61
N ILE A 123 -1.05 6.59 -2.88
CA ILE A 123 -1.54 6.41 -4.25
C ILE A 123 -1.27 7.65 -5.11
N GLY A 124 -0.77 7.44 -6.31
CA GLY A 124 -0.43 8.53 -7.25
C GLY A 124 0.92 9.20 -6.99
N THR A 125 1.66 8.83 -5.94
CA THR A 125 3.00 9.34 -5.67
C THR A 125 3.96 9.08 -6.83
N LYS A 126 4.76 10.10 -7.18
CA LYS A 126 5.82 10.03 -8.19
C LYS A 126 7.12 10.59 -7.61
N ASN A 127 8.24 9.97 -7.94
CA ASN A 127 9.55 10.55 -7.63
C ASN A 127 9.80 11.76 -8.53
N VAL A 128 10.20 12.89 -7.94
CA VAL A 128 10.51 14.13 -8.63
C VAL A 128 11.96 14.56 -8.45
N GLY A 129 12.75 13.79 -7.71
CA GLY A 129 14.18 14.07 -7.52
C GLY A 129 14.77 13.35 -6.32
N GLN A 130 16.00 13.70 -6.01
CA GLN A 130 16.75 13.19 -4.87
C GLN A 130 17.00 14.31 -3.86
N ALA A 131 16.87 14.01 -2.58
CA ALA A 131 17.09 14.97 -1.49
C ALA A 131 18.53 15.48 -1.44
N THR A 132 19.49 14.74 -2.01
CA THR A 132 20.90 15.14 -2.12
C THR A 132 21.11 16.45 -2.85
N ALA A 133 20.21 16.86 -3.73
CA ALA A 133 20.25 18.16 -4.41
C ALA A 133 20.14 19.35 -3.42
N TYR A 134 19.63 19.09 -2.23
CA TYR A 134 19.43 20.07 -1.15
C TYR A 134 20.21 19.71 0.11
N ALA A 135 21.18 18.80 0.05
CA ALA A 135 21.95 18.36 1.20
C ALA A 135 22.62 19.53 1.95
N ASN A 136 22.57 19.48 3.26
CA ASN A 136 23.11 20.49 4.18
C ASN A 136 22.53 21.91 4.01
N LYS A 137 21.34 22.03 3.38
CA LYS A 137 20.60 23.29 3.31
C LYS A 137 19.50 23.32 4.37
N THR A 138 19.31 24.47 4.98
CA THR A 138 18.10 24.75 5.76
C THR A 138 16.99 25.12 4.78
N VAL A 139 15.88 24.44 4.87
CA VAL A 139 14.71 24.62 4.00
C VAL A 139 13.46 24.92 4.83
N GLN A 140 12.46 25.51 4.19
CA GLN A 140 11.15 25.72 4.81
C GLN A 140 10.34 24.43 4.73
N LEU A 141 9.73 24.04 5.86
CA LEU A 141 8.81 22.92 5.98
C LEU A 141 7.39 23.48 6.11
N ILE A 142 6.53 23.24 5.12
CA ILE A 142 5.21 23.88 4.99
C ILE A 142 4.05 22.95 5.34
N ARG A 143 4.24 21.64 5.29
CA ARG A 143 3.27 20.64 5.72
C ARG A 143 3.97 19.45 6.38
N GLU A 144 3.22 18.81 7.27
CA GLU A 144 3.58 17.50 7.86
C GLU A 144 2.46 16.52 7.54
N ALA A 145 2.80 15.35 7.02
CA ALA A 145 1.88 14.24 6.84
C ALA A 145 2.44 12.98 7.50
N LYS A 146 1.55 12.24 8.17
CA LYS A 146 1.85 10.91 8.69
C LYS A 146 1.07 9.88 7.87
N THR A 147 1.76 8.87 7.43
CA THR A 147 1.17 7.70 6.80
C THR A 147 1.26 6.50 7.74
N THR A 148 0.65 5.38 7.36
CA THR A 148 0.80 4.09 8.06
C THR A 148 2.26 3.63 8.18
N ARG A 149 3.17 4.18 7.35
CA ARG A 149 4.59 3.83 7.31
C ARG A 149 5.48 4.78 8.08
N ALA A 150 5.36 6.09 7.85
CA ALA A 150 6.28 7.10 8.35
C ALA A 150 5.66 8.50 8.34
N THR A 151 6.40 9.46 8.87
CA THR A 151 6.07 10.89 8.80
C THR A 151 6.94 11.57 7.74
N TYR A 152 6.34 12.47 6.98
CA TYR A 152 6.96 13.21 5.88
C TYR A 152 6.76 14.70 6.06
N TYR A 153 7.73 15.47 5.58
CA TYR A 153 7.62 16.92 5.45
C TYR A 153 7.53 17.32 3.98
N GLN A 154 6.62 18.23 3.66
CA GLN A 154 6.64 18.94 2.39
C GLN A 154 7.56 20.14 2.53
N MET A 155 8.62 20.15 1.76
CA MET A 155 9.60 21.24 1.79
C MET A 155 9.39 22.23 0.65
N SER A 156 9.73 23.50 0.94
CA SER A 156 9.85 24.54 -0.08
C SER A 156 11.23 25.21 -0.01
N VAL A 157 11.68 25.69 -1.16
CA VAL A 157 12.95 26.42 -1.32
C VAL A 157 12.67 27.66 -2.16
N ASN A 158 13.06 28.84 -1.67
CA ASN A 158 12.79 30.12 -2.33
C ASN A 158 11.31 30.32 -2.69
N GLY A 159 10.41 29.92 -1.79
CA GLY A 159 8.97 30.02 -1.98
C GLY A 159 8.34 29.01 -2.97
N LYS A 160 9.14 28.15 -3.57
CA LYS A 160 8.63 27.09 -4.47
C LYS A 160 8.56 25.74 -3.74
N ILE A 161 7.40 25.07 -3.86
CA ILE A 161 7.23 23.70 -3.35
C ILE A 161 8.14 22.77 -4.15
N VAL A 162 8.94 22.00 -3.42
CA VAL A 162 9.87 21.01 -3.99
C VAL A 162 9.28 19.62 -3.94
N GLY A 163 8.64 19.24 -2.83
CA GLY A 163 7.99 17.96 -2.65
C GLY A 163 8.09 17.41 -1.22
N TRP A 164 7.69 16.17 -1.06
CA TRP A 164 7.67 15.45 0.21
C TRP A 164 8.94 14.62 0.40
N VAL A 165 9.50 14.69 1.61
CA VAL A 165 10.70 13.95 2.01
C VAL A 165 10.47 13.35 3.39
N ASP A 166 11.03 12.16 3.64
CA ASP A 166 10.95 11.50 4.93
C ASP A 166 11.47 12.43 6.05
N LYS A 167 10.73 12.55 7.15
CA LYS A 167 11.08 13.38 8.31
C LYS A 167 12.49 13.09 8.84
N ARG A 168 12.95 11.85 8.75
CA ARG A 168 14.29 11.43 9.22
C ARG A 168 15.44 12.04 8.43
N ALA A 169 15.17 12.63 7.27
CA ALA A 169 16.17 13.36 6.50
C ALA A 169 16.55 14.71 7.12
N PHE A 170 15.75 15.22 8.06
CA PHE A 170 15.90 16.55 8.63
C PHE A 170 16.37 16.50 10.09
N THR A 171 17.20 17.47 10.45
CA THR A 171 17.57 17.81 11.85
C THR A 171 17.26 19.29 12.11
N ASN A 172 17.40 19.71 13.38
CA ASN A 172 17.20 21.11 13.79
C ASN A 172 15.85 21.67 13.32
N VAL A 173 14.80 20.85 13.39
CA VAL A 173 13.44 21.26 13.03
C VAL A 173 12.90 22.19 14.11
N LYS A 174 12.55 23.42 13.75
CA LYS A 174 12.07 24.47 14.65
C LYS A 174 11.11 25.45 13.96
#